data_075f2bdac08c44b66b10a39487ff6d9d
#
_entry.id   075f2bdac08c44b66b10a39487ff6d9d
#
_cell.length_a   1.000
_cell.length_b   1.000
_cell.length_c   1.000
_cell.angle_alpha   90.00
_cell.angle_beta   90.00
_cell.angle_gamma   90.00
#
_symmetry.space_group_name_H-M   'P 1'
#
loop_
_entity.id
_entity.type
_entity.pdbx_description
1 polymer ?
#
loop_
_entity_poly.entity_id
_entity_poly.type
_entity_poly.pdbx_seq_one_letter_code
_entity_poly.pdbx_strand_id
1 'polypeptide(L)'
;MNFAVDHDVARIKQLLDGGAQTLMVPMVETAEQARQLVRAVRFPPAGMRGVGTALARASRWNRLTDYLQRANDEVCLIVQVETRRGIEELDAIARVDGVDGIFIGPADLAAALGHLGHPGHPDVQAVIADAF
;
A
#
# COMPACT_ATOMS: atom_id res chain seq x y z
N MET A 1 4.38 -10.52 -4.29
CA MET A 1 3.62 -9.49 -3.52
C MET A 1 4.13 -9.52 -2.08
N ASN A 2 4.55 -8.41 -1.55
CA ASN A 2 5.05 -8.32 -0.17
C ASN A 2 4.11 -7.42 0.64
N PHE A 3 3.69 -7.91 1.80
CA PHE A 3 2.84 -7.14 2.72
C PHE A 3 3.74 -6.32 3.65
N ALA A 4 3.53 -5.01 3.66
CA ALA A 4 4.08 -4.16 4.72
C ALA A 4 3.10 -4.22 5.89
N VAL A 5 3.56 -4.72 7.02
CA VAL A 5 2.79 -4.68 8.25
C VAL A 5 2.97 -3.30 8.84
N ASP A 6 1.84 -2.66 9.15
CA ASP A 6 1.80 -1.30 9.69
C ASP A 6 2.35 -0.22 8.73
N HIS A 7 2.01 1.02 8.96
CA HIS A 7 2.45 2.17 8.15
C HIS A 7 3.91 2.58 8.46
N ASP A 8 4.76 1.58 8.77
CA ASP A 8 6.17 1.79 9.14
C ASP A 8 7.02 2.09 7.90
N VAL A 9 7.43 3.34 7.78
CA VAL A 9 8.30 3.84 6.70
C VAL A 9 9.62 3.07 6.63
N ALA A 10 10.19 2.67 7.76
CA ALA A 10 11.44 1.91 7.81
C ALA A 10 11.24 0.50 7.24
N ARG A 11 10.12 -0.14 7.56
CA ARG A 11 9.77 -1.46 7.04
C ARG A 11 9.51 -1.43 5.54
N ILE A 12 8.78 -0.43 5.06
CA ILE A 12 8.53 -0.20 3.64
C ILE A 12 9.87 -0.07 2.89
N LYS A 13 10.78 0.78 3.40
CA LYS A 13 12.12 0.93 2.84
C LYS A 13 12.88 -0.40 2.78
N GLN A 14 12.89 -1.19 3.85
CA GLN A 14 13.56 -2.49 3.89
C GLN A 14 13.05 -3.44 2.80
N LEU A 15 11.74 -3.52 2.60
CA LEU A 15 11.14 -4.37 1.57
C LEU A 15 11.53 -3.91 0.16
N LEU A 16 11.48 -2.61 -0.10
CA LEU A 16 11.87 -2.02 -1.39
C LEU A 16 13.38 -2.20 -1.66
N ASP A 17 14.23 -1.99 -0.66
CA ASP A 17 15.68 -2.20 -0.78
C ASP A 17 16.02 -3.69 -0.96
N GLY A 18 15.20 -4.59 -0.43
CA GLY A 18 15.27 -6.03 -0.68
C GLY A 18 14.87 -6.45 -2.10
N GLY A 19 14.26 -5.55 -2.87
CA GLY A 19 13.89 -5.77 -4.28
C GLY A 19 12.40 -6.00 -4.51
N ALA A 20 11.52 -5.73 -3.53
CA ALA A 20 10.09 -5.69 -3.77
C ALA A 20 9.76 -4.53 -4.71
N GLN A 21 8.91 -4.77 -5.70
CA GLN A 21 8.41 -3.74 -6.62
C GLN A 21 6.92 -3.47 -6.41
N THR A 22 6.18 -4.44 -5.89
CA THR A 22 4.77 -4.29 -5.55
C THR A 22 4.60 -4.49 -4.05
N LEU A 23 4.07 -3.50 -3.38
CA LEU A 23 3.69 -3.56 -1.97
C LEU A 23 2.18 -3.50 -1.84
N MET A 24 1.64 -4.32 -0.94
CA MET A 24 0.26 -4.19 -0.46
C MET A 24 0.32 -3.83 1.03
N VAL A 25 -0.26 -2.68 1.37
CA VAL A 25 -0.26 -2.17 2.75
C VAL A 25 -1.66 -2.31 3.34
N PRO A 26 -1.82 -3.08 4.43
CA PRO A 26 -3.11 -3.33 5.05
C PRO A 26 -3.61 -2.14 5.89
N MET A 27 -4.87 -2.20 6.29
CA MET A 27 -5.50 -1.31 7.29
C MET A 27 -5.43 0.18 6.94
N VAL A 28 -5.55 0.53 5.66
CA VAL A 28 -5.60 1.93 5.22
C VAL A 28 -7.02 2.45 5.38
N GLU A 29 -7.17 3.50 6.18
CA GLU A 29 -8.47 4.05 6.58
C GLU A 29 -8.70 5.49 6.13
N THR A 30 -7.64 6.19 5.68
CA THR A 30 -7.76 7.59 5.29
C THR A 30 -6.88 7.95 4.09
N ALA A 31 -7.30 8.97 3.35
CA ALA A 31 -6.50 9.53 2.26
C ALA A 31 -5.14 10.07 2.76
N GLU A 32 -5.04 10.55 3.99
CA GLU A 32 -3.77 11.02 4.54
C GLU A 32 -2.79 9.87 4.78
N GLN A 33 -3.25 8.74 5.31
CA GLN A 33 -2.43 7.53 5.42
C GLN A 33 -1.96 7.07 4.03
N ALA A 34 -2.84 7.06 3.03
CA ALA A 34 -2.47 6.71 1.66
C ALA A 34 -1.39 7.66 1.10
N ARG A 35 -1.49 8.99 1.31
CA ARG A 35 -0.45 9.96 0.90
C ARG A 35 0.89 9.70 1.60
N GLN A 36 0.88 9.38 2.88
CA GLN A 36 2.10 9.03 3.62
C GLN A 36 2.77 7.79 3.05
N LEU A 37 1.99 6.76 2.68
CA LEU A 37 2.48 5.55 2.04
C LEU A 37 3.08 5.84 0.66
N VAL A 38 2.43 6.66 -0.16
CA VAL A 38 2.98 7.11 -1.45
C VAL A 38 4.33 7.79 -1.25
N ARG A 39 4.46 8.67 -0.25
CA ARG A 39 5.74 9.32 0.06
C ARG A 39 6.79 8.33 0.57
N ALA A 40 6.38 7.30 1.31
CA ALA A 40 7.29 6.30 1.86
C ALA A 40 7.92 5.40 0.79
N VAL A 41 7.20 5.15 -0.32
CA VAL A 41 7.70 4.30 -1.41
C VAL A 41 8.54 5.04 -2.45
N ARG A 42 8.52 6.38 -2.46
CA ARG A 42 9.20 7.22 -3.46
C ARG A 42 10.44 7.90 -2.91
N PHE A 43 11.47 8.01 -3.74
CA PHE A 43 12.66 8.82 -3.43
C PHE A 43 12.35 10.32 -3.50
N PRO A 44 13.10 11.16 -2.75
CA PRO A 44 13.03 12.61 -2.90
C PRO A 44 13.31 13.06 -4.35
N PRO A 45 12.71 14.19 -4.80
CA PRO A 45 11.83 15.08 -4.06
C PRO A 45 10.37 14.61 -3.96
N ALA A 46 9.96 13.56 -4.71
CA ALA A 46 8.59 13.08 -4.76
C ALA A 46 8.13 12.38 -3.46
N GLY A 47 9.08 11.91 -2.64
CA GLY A 47 8.78 11.21 -1.40
C GLY A 47 9.88 11.35 -0.34
N MET A 48 9.92 10.37 0.57
CA MET A 48 10.83 10.37 1.72
C MET A 48 11.65 9.06 1.84
N ARG A 49 11.61 8.17 0.84
CA ARG A 49 12.40 6.93 0.86
C ARG A 49 13.89 7.27 0.94
N GLY A 50 14.60 6.72 1.93
CA GLY A 50 16.04 6.98 2.10
C GLY A 50 16.86 6.44 0.92
N VAL A 51 17.82 7.26 0.43
CA VAL A 51 18.64 6.98 -0.75
C VAL A 51 19.90 6.19 -0.37
N GLY A 52 19.75 4.94 0.06
CA GLY A 52 20.85 4.06 0.44
C GLY A 52 21.16 2.96 -0.58
N THR A 53 21.14 3.29 -1.87
CA THR A 53 21.12 2.28 -2.96
C THR A 53 22.38 1.43 -3.05
N ALA A 54 23.56 1.96 -2.66
CA ALA A 54 24.82 1.22 -2.68
C ALA A 54 24.77 -0.07 -1.80
N LEU A 55 23.90 -0.08 -0.80
CA LEU A 55 23.71 -1.21 0.11
C LEU A 55 22.47 -2.05 -0.24
N ALA A 56 21.71 -1.64 -1.26
CA ALA A 56 20.43 -2.23 -1.59
C ALA A 56 20.55 -3.30 -2.67
N ARG A 57 19.89 -4.46 -2.45
CA ARG A 57 19.75 -5.51 -3.45
C ARG A 57 18.96 -5.02 -4.66
N ALA A 58 17.97 -4.15 -4.46
CA ALA A 58 17.11 -3.61 -5.51
C ALA A 58 17.90 -2.92 -6.62
N SER A 59 18.96 -2.16 -6.28
CA SER A 59 19.86 -1.53 -7.25
C SER A 59 20.98 -2.45 -7.74
N ARG A 60 21.00 -3.72 -7.29
CA ARG A 60 22.13 -4.65 -7.46
C ARG A 60 23.45 -4.02 -6.98
N TRP A 61 23.40 -3.35 -5.82
CA TRP A 61 24.55 -2.63 -5.23
C TRP A 61 25.14 -1.61 -6.18
N ASN A 62 24.27 -0.75 -6.73
CA ASN A 62 24.57 0.29 -7.75
C ASN A 62 25.07 -0.25 -9.12
N ARG A 63 24.92 -1.54 -9.40
CA ARG A 63 25.19 -2.07 -10.75
C ARG A 63 24.12 -1.68 -11.77
N LEU A 64 22.90 -1.35 -11.31
CA LEU A 64 21.87 -0.70 -12.12
C LEU A 64 22.09 0.80 -12.06
N THR A 65 22.70 1.36 -13.08
CA THR A 65 23.16 2.76 -13.10
C THR A 65 22.03 3.78 -13.18
N ASP A 66 20.87 3.37 -13.68
CA ASP A 66 19.65 4.18 -13.85
C ASP A 66 18.57 3.90 -12.79
N TYR A 67 18.91 3.12 -11.74
CA TYR A 67 17.94 2.69 -10.75
C TYR A 67 17.21 3.86 -10.05
N LEU A 68 17.94 4.88 -9.63
CA LEU A 68 17.35 6.03 -8.93
C LEU A 68 16.38 6.84 -9.80
N GLN A 69 16.64 6.90 -11.09
CA GLN A 69 15.82 7.64 -12.06
C GLN A 69 14.50 6.92 -12.36
N ARG A 70 14.51 5.59 -12.29
CA ARG A 70 13.35 4.74 -12.67
C ARG A 70 12.56 4.21 -11.48
N ALA A 71 13.18 4.10 -10.32
CA ALA A 71 12.60 3.37 -9.19
C ALA A 71 11.24 3.92 -8.74
N ASN A 72 11.02 5.23 -8.80
CA ASN A 72 9.73 5.82 -8.42
C ASN A 72 8.59 5.41 -9.36
N ASP A 73 8.90 5.18 -10.64
CA ASP A 73 7.91 4.81 -11.67
C ASP A 73 7.69 3.29 -11.73
N GLU A 74 8.59 2.52 -11.14
CA GLU A 74 8.55 1.04 -11.14
C GLU A 74 7.96 0.44 -9.86
N VAL A 75 7.64 1.24 -8.86
CA VAL A 75 6.98 0.78 -7.63
C VAL A 75 5.47 0.83 -7.80
N CYS A 76 4.81 -0.28 -7.51
CA CYS A 76 3.36 -0.40 -7.46
C CYS A 76 2.90 -0.45 -5.99
N LEU A 77 2.07 0.51 -5.57
CA LEU A 77 1.49 0.59 -4.25
C LEU A 77 0.00 0.22 -4.30
N ILE A 78 -0.35 -0.89 -3.67
CA ILE A 78 -1.72 -1.31 -3.43
C ILE A 78 -2.04 -1.03 -1.96
N VAL A 79 -3.13 -0.33 -1.69
CA VAL A 79 -3.64 -0.11 -0.33
C VAL A 79 -4.79 -1.06 -0.05
N GLN A 80 -4.80 -1.67 1.12
CA GLN A 80 -5.85 -2.59 1.51
C GLN A 80 -6.83 -1.88 2.45
N VAL A 81 -8.09 -1.85 2.02
CA VAL A 81 -9.22 -1.26 2.75
C VAL A 81 -10.07 -2.40 3.29
N GLU A 82 -10.21 -2.46 4.60
CA GLU A 82 -10.81 -3.62 5.28
C GLU A 82 -11.46 -3.28 6.61
N THR A 83 -11.69 -1.99 6.85
CA THR A 83 -12.41 -1.51 8.03
C THR A 83 -13.62 -0.67 7.60
N ARG A 84 -14.57 -0.48 8.52
CA ARG A 84 -15.75 0.38 8.28
C ARG A 84 -15.32 1.78 7.85
N ARG A 85 -14.37 2.37 8.57
CA ARG A 85 -13.84 3.71 8.26
C ARG A 85 -13.15 3.78 6.90
N GLY A 86 -12.37 2.75 6.57
CA GLY A 86 -11.72 2.67 5.26
C GLY A 86 -12.72 2.63 4.10
N ILE A 87 -13.84 1.92 4.27
CA ILE A 87 -14.93 1.89 3.28
C ILE A 87 -15.59 3.27 3.17
N GLU A 88 -15.88 3.94 4.29
CA GLU A 88 -16.45 5.31 4.28
C GLU A 88 -15.55 6.33 3.58
N GLU A 89 -14.23 6.15 3.65
CA GLU A 89 -13.21 7.02 3.05
C GLU A 89 -12.69 6.51 1.67
N LEU A 90 -13.29 5.45 1.14
CA LEU A 90 -12.77 4.73 -0.04
C LEU A 90 -12.55 5.66 -1.24
N ASP A 91 -13.51 6.51 -1.55
CA ASP A 91 -13.42 7.49 -2.65
C ASP A 91 -12.24 8.47 -2.47
N ALA A 92 -12.03 8.93 -1.24
CA ALA A 92 -10.94 9.85 -0.92
C ALA A 92 -9.59 9.14 -1.03
N ILE A 93 -9.51 7.88 -0.61
CA ILE A 93 -8.31 7.04 -0.72
C ILE A 93 -8.00 6.76 -2.19
N ALA A 94 -9.01 6.40 -2.99
CA ALA A 94 -8.87 6.06 -4.41
C ALA A 94 -8.37 7.24 -5.27
N ARG A 95 -8.66 8.48 -4.85
CA ARG A 95 -8.20 9.70 -5.54
C ARG A 95 -6.79 10.15 -5.17
N VAL A 96 -6.10 9.43 -4.28
CA VAL A 96 -4.72 9.77 -3.92
C VAL A 96 -3.79 9.42 -5.07
N ASP A 97 -3.15 10.44 -5.65
CA ASP A 97 -2.16 10.25 -6.70
C ASP A 97 -0.99 9.40 -6.18
N GLY A 98 -0.69 8.32 -6.92
CA GLY A 98 0.35 7.37 -6.56
C GLY A 98 -0.12 6.13 -5.80
N VAL A 99 -1.40 6.00 -5.54
CA VAL A 99 -2.05 4.72 -5.23
C VAL A 99 -2.38 4.03 -6.55
N ASP A 100 -1.78 2.87 -6.79
CA ASP A 100 -1.94 2.13 -8.05
C ASP A 100 -3.12 1.15 -8.02
N GLY A 101 -3.59 0.80 -6.84
CA GLY A 101 -4.73 -0.09 -6.68
C GLY A 101 -5.26 -0.15 -5.26
N ILE A 102 -6.53 -0.57 -5.15
CA ILE A 102 -7.18 -0.84 -3.88
C ILE A 102 -7.53 -2.32 -3.82
N PHE A 103 -7.29 -2.92 -2.68
CA PHE A 103 -7.71 -4.26 -2.35
C PHE A 103 -8.71 -4.20 -1.20
N ILE A 104 -9.90 -4.77 -1.39
CA ILE A 104 -10.86 -4.92 -0.30
C ILE A 104 -10.57 -6.23 0.44
N GLY A 105 -10.25 -6.15 1.74
CA GLY A 105 -9.95 -7.32 2.58
C GLY A 105 -11.22 -7.92 3.18
N PRO A 106 -11.80 -8.99 2.60
CA PRO A 106 -13.14 -9.46 3.00
C PRO A 106 -13.19 -10.05 4.40
N ALA A 107 -12.09 -10.64 4.89
CA ALA A 107 -12.05 -11.27 6.21
C ALA A 107 -12.09 -10.23 7.34
N ASP A 108 -11.21 -9.22 7.26
CA ASP A 108 -11.15 -8.15 8.26
C ASP A 108 -12.36 -7.22 8.14
N LEU A 109 -12.84 -6.96 6.92
CA LEU A 109 -14.08 -6.22 6.70
C LEU A 109 -15.28 -6.93 7.34
N ALA A 110 -15.40 -8.26 7.20
CA ALA A 110 -16.44 -9.02 7.86
C ALA A 110 -16.36 -8.89 9.39
N ALA A 111 -15.17 -8.96 9.96
CA ALA A 111 -14.96 -8.75 11.38
C ALA A 111 -15.38 -7.33 11.81
N ALA A 112 -14.97 -6.30 11.05
CA ALA A 112 -15.32 -4.90 11.30
C ALA A 112 -16.83 -4.63 11.22
N LEU A 113 -17.55 -5.39 10.39
CA LEU A 113 -19.00 -5.32 10.26
C LEU A 113 -19.76 -6.18 11.29
N GLY A 114 -19.07 -6.94 12.17
CA GLY A 114 -19.67 -7.79 13.19
C GLY A 114 -19.94 -9.23 12.73
N HIS A 115 -19.41 -9.63 11.58
CA HIS A 115 -19.59 -10.96 10.98
C HIS A 115 -18.27 -11.76 10.96
N LEU A 116 -17.54 -11.76 12.09
CA LEU A 116 -16.24 -12.44 12.21
C LEU A 116 -16.32 -13.90 11.73
N GLY A 117 -15.42 -14.25 10.81
CA GLY A 117 -15.35 -15.58 10.21
C GLY A 117 -16.36 -15.85 9.10
N HIS A 118 -17.20 -14.87 8.75
CA HIS A 118 -18.25 -15.01 7.74
C HIS A 118 -18.13 -13.96 6.61
N PRO A 119 -17.03 -13.94 5.84
CA PRO A 119 -16.84 -12.96 4.76
C PRO A 119 -17.89 -13.07 3.63
N GLY A 120 -18.55 -14.23 3.51
CA GLY A 120 -19.66 -14.45 2.59
C GLY A 120 -21.03 -13.97 3.10
N HIS A 121 -21.11 -13.33 4.27
CA HIS A 121 -22.37 -12.80 4.78
C HIS A 121 -22.98 -11.77 3.83
N PRO A 122 -24.32 -11.77 3.58
CA PRO A 122 -24.95 -10.85 2.63
C PRO A 122 -24.60 -9.38 2.84
N ASP A 123 -24.55 -8.91 4.10
CA ASP A 123 -24.22 -7.52 4.42
C ASP A 123 -22.77 -7.18 4.02
N VAL A 124 -21.83 -8.12 4.21
CA VAL A 124 -20.43 -7.94 3.80
C VAL A 124 -20.33 -7.89 2.28
N GLN A 125 -21.01 -8.80 1.59
CA GLN A 125 -21.02 -8.86 0.12
C GLN A 125 -21.68 -7.61 -0.48
N ALA A 126 -22.73 -7.08 0.16
CA ALA A 126 -23.36 -5.83 -0.28
C ALA A 126 -22.39 -4.64 -0.19
N VAL A 127 -21.66 -4.50 0.92
CA VAL A 127 -20.65 -3.45 1.08
C VAL A 127 -19.51 -3.58 0.06
N ILE A 128 -19.07 -4.82 -0.21
CA ILE A 128 -18.03 -5.06 -1.24
C ILE A 128 -18.55 -4.69 -2.63
N ALA A 129 -19.79 -5.06 -2.96
CA ALA A 129 -20.38 -4.74 -4.26
C ALA A 129 -20.58 -3.22 -4.46
N ASP A 130 -20.91 -2.48 -3.39
CA ASP A 130 -21.07 -1.03 -3.42
C ASP A 130 -19.73 -0.28 -3.57
N ALA A 131 -18.63 -0.93 -3.22
CA ALA A 131 -17.26 -0.39 -3.30
C ALA A 131 -16.69 -0.39 -4.74
N PHE A 132 -17.35 -1.05 -5.70
CA PHE A 132 -16.94 -1.17 -7.11
C PHE A 132 -17.92 -0.51 -8.07
#